data_0051d717e02d45c9a4e914fa179d77c9
#
_entry.id   0051d717e02d45c9a4e914fa179d77c9
#
_cell.length_a   1.000
_cell.length_b   1.000
_cell.length_c   1.000
_cell.angle_alpha   90.00
_cell.angle_beta   90.00
_cell.angle_gamma   90.00
#
_symmetry.space_group_name_H-M   'P 1'
#
loop_
_entity.id
_entity.type
_entity.pdbx_description
1 polymer ?
#
loop_
_entity_poly.entity_id
_entity_poly.type
_entity_poly.pdbx_seq_one_letter_code
_entity_poly.pdbx_strand_id
1 'polypeptide(L)'
;MNRLVYLAALATAIAGSAAAMDQSLVRQFKKLDPQTRLEQRCDTEAMWKINADKTAYKPDKVIAYTFADPIVEADQIRAPGAVFRSKGEWYKLKYKCSTGPDHIEVLSFKYKIGDLIPHKEWDAHYLYP
;
A
#
# COMPACT_ATOMS: atom_id res chain seq x y z
N MET A 1 16.47 -54.42 19.60
CA MET A 1 15.95 -53.20 20.29
C MET A 1 16.01 -52.03 19.32
N ASN A 2 14.90 -51.78 18.64
CA ASN A 2 14.81 -50.66 17.70
C ASN A 2 14.35 -49.43 18.45
N ARG A 3 15.28 -48.49 18.66
CA ARG A 3 14.90 -47.17 19.10
C ARG A 3 14.48 -46.38 17.87
N LEU A 4 13.18 -46.25 17.68
CA LEU A 4 12.61 -45.29 16.74
C LEU A 4 12.85 -43.88 17.27
N VAL A 5 13.80 -43.16 16.65
CA VAL A 5 14.00 -41.76 16.88
C VAL A 5 12.96 -41.06 16.03
N TYR A 6 11.90 -40.57 16.66
CA TYR A 6 10.97 -39.65 16.00
C TYR A 6 11.67 -38.29 15.90
N LEU A 7 12.21 -37.99 14.74
CA LEU A 7 12.57 -36.65 14.36
C LEU A 7 11.26 -35.89 14.15
N ALA A 8 10.82 -35.18 15.16
CA ALA A 8 9.78 -34.17 15.00
C ALA A 8 10.35 -33.08 14.14
N ALA A 9 10.03 -33.08 12.85
CA ALA A 9 10.27 -31.94 11.99
C ALA A 9 9.36 -30.82 12.48
N LEU A 10 9.94 -29.88 13.23
CA LEU A 10 9.31 -28.60 13.48
C LEU A 10 9.24 -27.89 12.14
N ALA A 11 8.10 -28.02 11.48
CA ALA A 11 7.75 -27.12 10.41
C ALA A 11 7.51 -25.76 11.05
N THR A 12 8.54 -24.92 11.10
CA THR A 12 8.35 -23.52 11.32
C THR A 12 7.60 -23.00 10.12
N ALA A 13 6.30 -22.88 10.24
CA ALA A 13 5.51 -22.08 9.32
C ALA A 13 6.04 -20.66 9.49
N ILE A 14 6.93 -20.25 8.59
CA ILE A 14 7.20 -18.86 8.36
C ILE A 14 5.89 -18.36 7.76
N ALA A 15 4.97 -17.89 8.62
CA ALA A 15 3.94 -17.01 8.16
C ALA A 15 4.68 -15.87 7.47
N GLY A 16 4.69 -15.88 6.13
CA GLY A 16 5.16 -14.76 5.35
C GLY A 16 4.33 -13.58 5.77
N SER A 17 4.75 -12.92 6.86
CA SER A 17 4.25 -11.62 7.16
C SER A 17 4.55 -10.81 5.93
N ALA A 18 3.51 -10.39 5.24
CA ALA A 18 3.63 -9.29 4.33
C ALA A 18 4.39 -8.21 5.10
N ALA A 19 5.72 -8.25 4.93
CA ALA A 19 6.66 -7.31 5.45
C ALA A 19 6.51 -7.01 6.94
N ALA A 20 7.35 -7.63 7.72
CA ALA A 20 7.89 -6.90 8.85
C ALA A 20 8.39 -5.57 8.29
N MET A 21 7.62 -4.50 8.43
CA MET A 21 8.07 -3.19 8.01
C MET A 21 9.39 -2.88 8.70
N ASP A 22 10.32 -2.31 7.95
CA ASP A 22 11.55 -1.78 8.50
C ASP A 22 11.19 -0.86 9.69
N GLN A 23 11.83 -1.08 10.82
CA GLN A 23 11.59 -0.30 12.05
C GLN A 23 11.87 1.20 11.85
N SER A 24 12.79 1.53 10.96
CA SER A 24 13.05 2.91 10.56
C SER A 24 11.82 3.55 9.90
N LEU A 25 11.17 2.83 9.01
CA LEU A 25 9.94 3.29 8.36
C LEU A 25 8.78 3.42 9.36
N VAL A 26 8.64 2.47 10.27
CA VAL A 26 7.65 2.54 11.36
C VAL A 26 7.84 3.81 12.19
N ARG A 27 9.09 4.13 12.56
CA ARG A 27 9.40 5.36 13.30
C ARG A 27 9.03 6.62 12.52
N GLN A 28 9.25 6.62 11.22
CA GLN A 28 8.86 7.74 10.36
C GLN A 28 7.34 7.92 10.32
N PHE A 29 6.58 6.85 10.16
CA PHE A 29 5.12 6.91 10.20
C PHE A 29 4.60 7.42 11.54
N LYS A 30 5.20 6.99 12.66
CA LYS A 30 4.79 7.42 13.99
C LYS A 30 4.97 8.91 14.27
N LYS A 31 5.81 9.60 13.49
CA LYS A 31 5.98 11.06 13.58
C LYS A 31 4.85 11.84 12.93
N LEU A 32 4.06 11.20 12.07
CA LEU A 32 2.92 11.83 11.42
C LEU A 32 1.71 11.86 12.36
N ASP A 33 0.83 12.85 12.17
CA ASP A 33 -0.46 12.83 12.85
C ASP A 33 -1.28 11.60 12.39
N PRO A 34 -2.26 11.15 13.18
CA PRO A 34 -2.94 9.88 12.90
C PRO A 34 -3.59 9.79 11.52
N GLN A 35 -4.22 10.86 11.04
CA GLN A 35 -4.89 10.86 9.73
C GLN A 35 -3.88 10.83 8.58
N THR A 36 -2.83 11.64 8.66
CA THR A 36 -1.76 11.64 7.66
C THR A 36 -1.04 10.30 7.65
N ARG A 37 -0.83 9.72 8.82
CA ARG A 37 -0.24 8.37 8.95
C ARG A 37 -1.07 7.32 8.23
N LEU A 38 -2.38 7.31 8.42
CA LEU A 38 -3.30 6.38 7.74
C LEU A 38 -3.17 6.51 6.22
N GLU A 39 -3.23 7.72 5.70
CA GLU A 39 -3.12 7.99 4.26
C GLU A 39 -1.77 7.55 3.71
N GLN A 40 -0.67 7.99 4.31
CA GLN A 40 0.69 7.68 3.85
C GLN A 40 1.00 6.19 3.97
N ARG A 41 0.53 5.55 5.03
CA ARG A 41 0.71 4.10 5.19
C ARG A 41 -0.03 3.32 4.09
N CYS A 42 -1.25 3.71 3.79
CA CYS A 42 -2.05 3.07 2.75
C CYS A 42 -1.55 3.37 1.33
N ASP A 43 -1.04 4.57 1.08
CA ASP A 43 -0.36 4.89 -0.18
C ASP A 43 0.89 4.01 -0.39
N THR A 44 1.66 3.79 0.65
CA THR A 44 2.83 2.90 0.61
C THR A 44 2.41 1.45 0.35
N GLU A 45 1.34 1.01 0.99
CA GLU A 45 0.79 -0.34 0.75
C GLU A 45 0.35 -0.51 -0.71
N ALA A 46 -0.26 0.51 -1.30
CA ALA A 46 -0.65 0.48 -2.71
C ALA A 46 0.56 0.24 -3.62
N MET A 47 1.67 0.96 -3.38
CA MET A 47 2.90 0.74 -4.14
C MET A 47 3.43 -0.69 -4.01
N TRP A 48 3.50 -1.20 -2.79
CA TRP A 48 4.02 -2.54 -2.52
C TRP A 48 3.12 -3.62 -3.12
N LYS A 49 1.81 -3.46 -2.96
CA LYS A 49 0.82 -4.43 -3.45
C LYS A 49 0.83 -4.52 -4.97
N ILE A 50 0.83 -3.39 -5.66
CA ILE A 50 0.87 -3.35 -7.12
C ILE A 50 2.19 -3.96 -7.63
N ASN A 51 3.32 -3.67 -6.98
CA ASN A 51 4.60 -4.28 -7.32
C ASN A 51 4.61 -5.80 -7.07
N ALA A 52 4.03 -6.24 -5.96
CA ALA A 52 4.00 -7.66 -5.58
C ALA A 52 3.08 -8.51 -6.46
N ASP A 53 2.01 -7.93 -6.96
CA ASP A 53 1.00 -8.65 -7.76
C ASP A 53 1.45 -8.94 -9.19
N LYS A 54 2.72 -8.70 -9.53
CA LYS A 54 3.31 -8.98 -10.84
C LYS A 54 2.53 -8.36 -12.00
N THR A 55 2.02 -7.15 -11.80
CA THR A 55 1.42 -6.35 -12.85
C THR A 55 2.50 -5.81 -13.80
N ALA A 56 2.10 -5.25 -14.92
CA ALA A 56 3.03 -4.54 -15.82
C ALA A 56 3.56 -3.23 -15.22
N TYR A 57 3.03 -2.81 -14.08
CA TYR A 57 3.33 -1.53 -13.44
C TYR A 57 4.40 -1.65 -12.38
N LYS A 58 5.19 -0.57 -12.24
CA LYS A 58 6.18 -0.40 -11.18
C LYS A 58 5.98 0.96 -10.51
N PRO A 59 5.02 1.06 -9.60
CA PRO A 59 4.71 2.34 -8.96
C PRO A 59 5.88 2.84 -8.13
N ASP A 60 6.18 4.13 -8.28
CA ASP A 60 7.15 4.85 -7.45
C ASP A 60 6.53 6.00 -6.67
N LYS A 61 5.26 6.30 -6.92
CA LYS A 61 4.49 7.29 -6.19
C LYS A 61 3.01 7.00 -6.24
N VAL A 62 2.32 7.22 -5.13
CA VAL A 62 0.86 7.17 -5.01
C VAL A 62 0.38 8.46 -4.35
N ILE A 63 -0.68 9.05 -4.90
CA ILE A 63 -1.35 10.21 -4.34
C ILE A 63 -2.83 9.86 -4.16
N ALA A 64 -3.33 9.97 -2.94
CA ALA A 64 -4.67 9.51 -2.61
C ALA A 64 -5.81 10.43 -3.08
N TYR A 65 -5.51 11.72 -3.34
CA TYR A 65 -6.52 12.78 -3.39
C TYR A 65 -6.55 13.58 -4.70
N THR A 66 -5.99 13.07 -5.78
CA THR A 66 -5.81 13.85 -7.03
C THR A 66 -7.13 14.23 -7.70
N PHE A 67 -8.06 13.29 -7.82
CA PHE A 67 -9.36 13.50 -8.50
C PHE A 67 -10.54 13.64 -7.54
N ALA A 68 -10.39 13.20 -6.32
CA ALA A 68 -11.41 13.29 -5.28
C ALA A 68 -10.74 13.14 -3.91
N ASP A 69 -11.33 13.75 -2.90
CA ASP A 69 -10.86 13.58 -1.53
C ASP A 69 -11.10 12.14 -1.06
N PRO A 70 -10.15 11.55 -0.32
CA PRO A 70 -10.37 10.26 0.31
C PRO A 70 -11.48 10.33 1.35
N ILE A 71 -12.15 9.21 1.56
CA ILE A 71 -13.17 9.05 2.60
C ILE A 71 -12.52 8.29 3.74
N VAL A 72 -12.37 8.95 4.89
CA VAL A 72 -11.73 8.40 6.08
C VAL A 72 -12.79 8.13 7.14
N GLU A 73 -12.82 6.91 7.66
CA GLU A 73 -13.65 6.50 8.79
C GLU A 73 -12.80 5.63 9.72
N ALA A 74 -12.58 6.13 10.96
CA ALA A 74 -11.77 5.44 11.96
C ALA A 74 -10.41 4.98 11.41
N ASP A 75 -10.21 3.67 11.23
CA ASP A 75 -8.97 3.06 10.77
C ASP A 75 -9.05 2.62 9.30
N GLN A 76 -9.97 3.21 8.54
CA GLN A 76 -10.22 2.87 7.15
C GLN A 76 -10.14 4.10 6.25
N ILE A 77 -9.54 3.93 5.07
CA ILE A 77 -9.53 4.94 4.02
C ILE A 77 -9.99 4.32 2.69
N ARG A 78 -10.86 5.02 2.00
CA ARG A 78 -11.20 4.76 0.60
C ARG A 78 -10.71 5.94 -0.24
N ALA A 79 -9.98 5.65 -1.29
CA ALA A 79 -9.41 6.65 -2.17
C ALA A 79 -9.93 6.44 -3.61
N PRO A 80 -11.13 6.97 -3.94
CA PRO A 80 -11.71 6.80 -5.27
C PRO A 80 -11.03 7.64 -6.34
N GLY A 81 -10.33 8.69 -5.96
CA GLY A 81 -9.66 9.63 -6.85
C GLY A 81 -8.14 9.57 -6.78
N ALA A 82 -7.58 8.46 -6.36
CA ALA A 82 -6.14 8.27 -6.29
C ALA A 82 -5.51 8.12 -7.67
N VAL A 83 -4.19 8.31 -7.70
CA VAL A 83 -3.33 8.09 -8.87
C VAL A 83 -2.03 7.42 -8.44
N PHE A 84 -1.37 6.76 -9.37
CA PHE A 84 0.01 6.32 -9.16
C PHE A 84 0.87 6.59 -10.38
N ARG A 85 2.16 6.78 -10.14
CA ARG A 85 3.15 6.94 -11.20
C ARG A 85 3.92 5.65 -11.38
N SER A 86 4.04 5.22 -12.63
CA SER A 86 4.81 4.05 -13.04
C SER A 86 5.57 4.36 -14.32
N LYS A 87 6.89 4.21 -14.28
CA LYS A 87 7.76 4.47 -15.45
C LYS A 87 7.52 5.84 -16.10
N GLY A 88 7.35 6.86 -15.25
CA GLY A 88 7.15 8.24 -15.70
C GLY A 88 5.76 8.57 -16.21
N GLU A 89 4.81 7.66 -16.14
CA GLU A 89 3.43 7.86 -16.53
C GLU A 89 2.49 7.78 -15.32
N TRP A 90 1.39 8.52 -15.38
CA TRP A 90 0.38 8.52 -14.34
C TRP A 90 -0.86 7.74 -14.75
N TYR A 91 -1.43 7.00 -13.78
CA TYR A 91 -2.62 6.17 -13.95
C TYR A 91 -3.61 6.45 -12.84
N LYS A 92 -4.89 6.37 -13.17
CA LYS A 92 -5.94 6.41 -12.13
C LYS A 92 -5.88 5.16 -11.28
N LEU A 93 -6.21 5.33 -10.01
CA LEU A 93 -6.22 4.27 -9.01
C LEU A 93 -7.41 4.44 -8.10
N LYS A 94 -8.04 3.36 -7.73
CA LYS A 94 -8.99 3.32 -6.62
C LYS A 94 -8.49 2.31 -5.61
N TYR A 95 -8.51 2.65 -4.34
CA TYR A 95 -8.18 1.68 -3.32
C TYR A 95 -9.04 1.82 -2.07
N LYS A 96 -9.12 0.73 -1.32
CA LYS A 96 -9.71 0.64 0.00
C LYS A 96 -8.71 -0.04 0.92
N CYS A 97 -8.42 0.59 2.06
CA CYS A 97 -7.38 0.17 2.99
C CYS A 97 -7.91 0.24 4.41
N SER A 98 -7.73 -0.82 5.16
CA SER A 98 -8.04 -0.87 6.60
C SER A 98 -6.77 -1.20 7.37
N THR A 99 -6.59 -0.52 8.50
CA THR A 99 -5.43 -0.71 9.37
C THR A 99 -5.86 -1.02 10.79
N GLY A 100 -4.91 -1.41 11.63
CA GLY A 100 -5.10 -1.39 13.07
C GLY A 100 -5.18 0.04 13.62
N PRO A 101 -5.46 0.21 14.93
CA PRO A 101 -5.67 1.52 15.55
C PRO A 101 -4.46 2.45 15.44
N ASP A 102 -3.25 1.91 15.34
CA ASP A 102 -2.01 2.69 15.22
C ASP A 102 -1.77 3.22 13.81
N HIS A 103 -2.58 2.81 12.83
CA HIS A 103 -2.41 3.14 11.40
C HIS A 103 -1.07 2.68 10.83
N ILE A 104 -0.53 1.58 11.34
CA ILE A 104 0.73 0.97 10.91
C ILE A 104 0.49 -0.39 10.24
N GLU A 105 -0.21 -1.30 10.92
CA GLU A 105 -0.54 -2.61 10.39
C GLU A 105 -1.70 -2.52 9.42
N VAL A 106 -1.50 -2.94 8.17
CA VAL A 106 -2.58 -3.06 7.20
C VAL A 106 -3.28 -4.39 7.39
N LEU A 107 -4.57 -4.35 7.65
CA LEU A 107 -5.42 -5.52 7.86
C LEU A 107 -6.07 -5.99 6.57
N SER A 108 -6.42 -5.07 5.68
CA SER A 108 -6.95 -5.40 4.36
C SER A 108 -6.62 -4.30 3.36
N PHE A 109 -6.38 -4.70 2.12
CA PHE A 109 -6.11 -3.77 1.03
C PHE A 109 -6.68 -4.30 -0.28
N LYS A 110 -7.48 -3.48 -0.95
CA LYS A 110 -8.03 -3.76 -2.28
C LYS A 110 -7.83 -2.56 -3.17
N TYR A 111 -7.51 -2.81 -4.43
CA TYR A 111 -7.30 -1.75 -5.39
C TYR A 111 -7.82 -2.10 -6.79
N LYS A 112 -8.03 -1.08 -7.58
CA LYS A 112 -8.34 -1.20 -9.01
C LYS A 112 -7.55 -0.15 -9.77
N ILE A 113 -6.80 -0.59 -10.78
CA ILE A 113 -6.07 0.28 -11.68
C ILE A 113 -7.02 0.77 -12.77
N GLY A 114 -6.97 2.07 -13.04
CA GLY A 114 -7.75 2.71 -14.09
C GLY A 114 -6.90 3.17 -15.26
N ASP A 115 -7.43 4.13 -15.99
CA ASP A 115 -6.85 4.59 -17.26
C ASP A 115 -5.58 5.41 -17.07
N LEU A 116 -4.73 5.38 -18.09
CA LEU A 116 -3.63 6.33 -18.26
C LEU A 116 -4.17 7.75 -18.26
N ILE A 117 -3.50 8.64 -17.53
CA ILE A 117 -3.83 10.05 -17.51
C ILE A 117 -3.03 10.76 -18.60
N PRO A 118 -3.71 11.36 -19.60
CA PRO A 118 -3.02 12.06 -20.68
C PRO A 118 -2.15 13.21 -20.16
N HIS A 119 -0.98 13.40 -20.75
CA HIS A 119 -0.05 14.46 -20.35
C HIS A 119 -0.70 15.86 -20.35
N LYS A 120 -1.60 16.11 -21.27
CA LYS A 120 -2.33 17.40 -21.34
C LYS A 120 -3.17 17.72 -20.11
N GLU A 121 -3.50 16.70 -19.30
CA GLU A 121 -4.28 16.86 -18.08
C GLU A 121 -3.42 17.03 -16.83
N TRP A 122 -2.11 16.81 -16.94
CA TRP A 122 -1.23 16.76 -15.76
C TRP A 122 -1.18 18.09 -15.00
N ASP A 123 -1.03 19.19 -15.70
CA ASP A 123 -0.90 20.52 -15.06
C ASP A 123 -2.14 20.87 -14.21
N ALA A 124 -3.33 20.55 -14.70
CA ALA A 124 -4.58 20.79 -13.98
C ALA A 124 -4.69 19.99 -12.68
N HIS A 125 -3.94 18.89 -12.56
CA HIS A 125 -3.95 17.98 -11.42
C HIS A 125 -2.63 17.93 -10.67
N TYR A 126 -1.72 18.88 -10.94
CA TYR A 126 -0.40 18.97 -10.30
C TYR A 126 0.45 17.70 -10.46
N LEU A 127 0.27 16.99 -11.59
CA LEU A 127 1.07 15.82 -11.92
C LEU A 127 2.30 16.23 -12.74
N TYR A 128 3.39 15.51 -12.55
CA TYR A 128 4.67 15.77 -13.22
C TYR A 128 5.42 14.45 -13.47
N PRO A 129 6.33 14.41 -14.45
CA PRO A 129 7.10 13.20 -14.73
C PRO A 129 7.91 12.71 -13.54
#